data_1aa4f3d2b3a4d0efee9718743a362b48
#
_entry.id   1aa4f3d2b3a4d0efee9718743a362b48
#
_cell.length_a   1.000
_cell.length_b   1.000
_cell.length_c   1.000
_cell.angle_alpha   90.00
_cell.angle_beta   90.00
_cell.angle_gamma   90.00
#
_symmetry.space_group_name_H-M   'P 1'
#
loop_
_entity.id
_entity.type
_entity.pdbx_description
1 polymer ?
#
loop_
_entity_poly.entity_id
_entity_poly.type
_entity_poly.pdbx_seq_one_letter_code
_entity_poly.pdbx_strand_id
1 'polypeptide(L)'
;FKPTEEEQSYFHRIYARLISEVQDQHDKTVAPTIAYNKKKIENWVNIQQEQLHVQLTDAQKEVEEYILAEMAATDTLEKKDIRKLLDRAVTDPVKGLGSYHAEVSEEALDFLADLAGGDARAALNAIELGVLTTERSADGKIHVDLETAQECIQKRVVRYDKTGDQHYDTISAFIKSMRGSDPDAAVYYLAKMLYAGEDIKFIARRIMICAAEDVGMADPQALVVATAAAQAVERIGMPEAQIILSEAVTYVATAPKSNTACEAVFAAMASVKKKKTSVPAHLQDAHYKGSSKLGHGVGYLYAHDYPEHYVKQQYLPDEIKEEVFYHPTDIGYEKQAGERLRHLREREE
;
A
#
# COMPACT_ATOMS: atom_id res chain seq x y z
N PHE A 1 25.83 13.03 32.42
CA PHE A 1 25.59 11.57 32.48
C PHE A 1 26.27 10.94 31.26
N LYS A 2 27.24 10.03 31.43
CA LYS A 2 27.76 9.24 30.32
C LYS A 2 27.11 7.86 30.46
N PRO A 3 26.35 7.40 29.46
CA PRO A 3 25.76 6.07 29.49
C PRO A 3 26.85 5.01 29.55
N THR A 4 26.58 3.88 30.21
CA THR A 4 27.47 2.74 30.29
C THR A 4 27.67 2.08 28.91
N GLU A 5 28.74 1.32 28.70
CA GLU A 5 28.98 0.60 27.43
C GLU A 5 27.81 -0.36 27.07
N GLU A 6 27.19 -0.98 28.09
CA GLU A 6 26.01 -1.83 27.89
C GLU A 6 24.77 -1.04 27.43
N GLU A 7 24.53 0.13 28.00
CA GLU A 7 23.45 1.03 27.59
C GLU A 7 23.68 1.57 26.17
N GLN A 8 24.91 1.97 25.84
CA GLN A 8 25.27 2.39 24.46
C GLN A 8 25.08 1.23 23.47
N SER A 9 25.46 0.01 23.82
CA SER A 9 25.26 -1.19 22.99
C SER A 9 23.78 -1.54 22.82
N TYR A 10 22.96 -1.33 23.86
CA TYR A 10 21.51 -1.51 23.80
C TYR A 10 20.84 -0.48 22.90
N PHE A 11 21.23 0.79 23.03
CA PHE A 11 20.75 1.87 22.17
C PHE A 11 21.12 1.67 20.70
N HIS A 12 22.34 1.27 20.40
CA HIS A 12 22.76 0.97 19.02
C HIS A 12 21.96 -0.18 18.40
N ARG A 13 21.61 -1.21 19.18
CA ARG A 13 20.78 -2.33 18.68
C ARG A 13 19.34 -1.92 18.43
N ILE A 14 18.73 -1.12 19.33
CA ILE A 14 17.37 -0.59 19.11
C ILE A 14 17.36 0.35 17.92
N TYR A 15 18.33 1.25 17.83
CA TYR A 15 18.47 2.20 16.73
C TYR A 15 18.64 1.50 15.38
N ALA A 16 19.55 0.52 15.28
CA ALA A 16 19.76 -0.27 14.07
C ALA A 16 18.51 -1.08 13.68
N ARG A 17 17.77 -1.60 14.65
CA ARG A 17 16.51 -2.31 14.41
C ARG A 17 15.40 -1.38 13.95
N LEU A 18 15.24 -0.22 14.57
CA LEU A 18 14.29 0.82 14.18
C LEU A 18 14.57 1.33 12.76
N ILE A 19 15.83 1.61 12.43
CA ILE A 19 16.22 2.02 11.07
C ILE A 19 15.93 0.90 10.08
N SER A 20 16.26 -0.35 10.39
CA SER A 20 16.00 -1.49 9.53
C SER A 20 14.49 -1.71 9.31
N GLU A 21 13.67 -1.60 10.37
CA GLU A 21 12.22 -1.76 10.28
C GLU A 21 11.57 -0.56 9.55
N VAL A 22 12.10 0.65 9.71
CA VAL A 22 11.64 1.85 8.99
C VAL A 22 12.08 1.81 7.52
N GLN A 23 13.32 1.37 7.23
CA GLN A 23 13.81 1.16 5.87
C GLN A 23 13.04 0.03 5.17
N ASP A 24 12.79 -1.09 5.87
CA ASP A 24 12.02 -2.22 5.34
C ASP A 24 10.54 -1.84 5.08
N GLN A 25 9.97 -0.92 5.87
CA GLN A 25 8.66 -0.33 5.61
C GLN A 25 8.70 0.79 4.57
N HIS A 26 9.75 1.60 4.52
CA HIS A 26 9.97 2.60 3.48
C HIS A 26 10.12 1.93 2.12
N ASP A 27 10.85 0.82 2.06
CA ASP A 27 11.01 0.02 0.83
C ASP A 27 9.72 -0.74 0.45
N LYS A 28 8.81 -0.98 1.41
CA LYS A 28 7.51 -1.65 1.19
C LYS A 28 6.34 -0.69 0.96
N THR A 29 6.49 0.59 1.29
CA THR A 29 5.40 1.57 1.15
C THR A 29 5.97 2.94 0.81
N VAL A 30 5.93 3.31 -0.47
CA VAL A 30 6.11 4.71 -0.87
C VAL A 30 4.94 5.51 -0.34
N ALA A 31 5.22 6.18 0.76
CA ALA A 31 4.51 7.28 1.40
C ALA A 31 2.97 7.30 1.40
N PRO A 32 2.35 7.07 2.55
CA PRO A 32 1.35 8.03 2.97
C PRO A 32 1.91 8.87 4.11
N THR A 33 1.90 10.19 3.90
CA THR A 33 2.08 11.29 4.84
C THR A 33 2.94 11.03 6.09
N ILE A 34 4.00 11.82 6.24
CA ILE A 34 4.85 11.97 7.42
C ILE A 34 4.05 11.92 8.75
N ALA A 35 2.84 12.47 8.78
CA ALA A 35 1.95 12.43 9.94
C ALA A 35 1.45 11.03 10.31
N TYR A 36 1.14 10.16 9.33
CA TYR A 36 0.72 8.78 9.58
C TYR A 36 1.87 7.92 10.10
N ASN A 37 3.06 8.07 9.52
CA ASN A 37 4.25 7.35 9.97
C ASN A 37 4.69 7.82 11.36
N LYS A 38 4.64 9.14 11.64
CA LYS A 38 4.89 9.71 12.96
C LYS A 38 3.94 9.11 14.00
N LYS A 39 2.64 9.09 13.75
CA LYS A 39 1.63 8.52 14.65
C LYS A 39 1.79 7.00 14.83
N LYS A 40 2.26 6.29 13.80
CA LYS A 40 2.48 4.85 13.84
C LYS A 40 3.73 4.48 14.65
N ILE A 41 4.79 5.29 14.56
CA ILE A 41 6.00 5.16 15.37
C ILE A 41 5.69 5.51 16.83
N GLU A 42 4.98 6.59 17.09
CA GLU A 42 4.52 6.97 18.43
C GLU A 42 3.69 5.85 19.08
N ASN A 43 2.76 5.25 18.33
CA ASN A 43 1.97 4.11 18.81
C ASN A 43 2.84 2.86 19.05
N TRP A 44 3.81 2.58 18.18
CA TRP A 44 4.72 1.45 18.34
C TRP A 44 5.64 1.63 19.55
N VAL A 45 6.20 2.83 19.74
CA VAL A 45 7.02 3.19 20.92
C VAL A 45 6.20 3.03 22.20
N ASN A 46 4.97 3.52 22.22
CA ASN A 46 4.07 3.38 23.37
C ASN A 46 3.76 1.90 23.68
N ILE A 47 3.50 1.07 22.66
CA ILE A 47 3.27 -0.38 22.84
C ILE A 47 4.52 -1.06 23.38
N GLN A 48 5.72 -0.73 22.90
CA GLN A 48 6.97 -1.30 23.41
C GLN A 48 7.25 -0.83 24.84
N GLN A 49 6.92 0.41 25.20
CA GLN A 49 7.02 0.91 26.57
C GLN A 49 6.10 0.16 27.53
N GLU A 50 4.84 -0.07 27.15
CA GLU A 50 3.87 -0.84 27.94
C GLU A 50 4.30 -2.30 28.11
N GLN A 51 4.83 -2.92 27.07
CA GLN A 51 5.27 -4.33 27.11
C GLN A 51 6.53 -4.56 27.92
N LEU A 52 7.45 -3.60 27.95
CA LEU A 52 8.73 -3.74 28.63
C LEU A 52 8.73 -3.15 30.05
N HIS A 53 7.64 -2.52 30.50
CA HIS A 53 7.57 -1.78 31.78
C HIS A 53 8.75 -0.80 32.01
N VAL A 54 9.32 -0.26 30.92
CA VAL A 54 10.44 0.65 30.95
C VAL A 54 9.96 2.07 30.77
N GLN A 55 10.16 2.92 31.77
CA GLN A 55 10.03 4.37 31.58
C GLN A 55 11.21 4.86 30.73
N LEU A 56 10.91 5.57 29.64
CA LEU A 56 11.96 6.23 28.85
C LEU A 56 12.71 7.26 29.73
N THR A 57 14.02 7.15 29.74
CA THR A 57 14.89 8.16 30.34
C THR A 57 14.89 9.43 29.49
N ASP A 58 15.35 10.58 30.05
CA ASP A 58 15.42 11.84 29.29
C ASP A 58 16.30 11.70 28.03
N ALA A 59 17.36 10.85 28.07
CA ALA A 59 18.20 10.55 26.92
C ALA A 59 17.44 9.75 25.83
N GLN A 60 16.49 8.89 26.21
CA GLN A 60 15.64 8.15 25.26
C GLN A 60 14.63 9.09 24.59
N LYS A 61 14.13 10.09 25.32
CA LYS A 61 13.27 11.13 24.74
C LYS A 61 14.03 12.03 23.77
N GLU A 62 15.29 12.41 24.10
CA GLU A 62 16.16 13.14 23.17
C GLU A 62 16.42 12.38 21.88
N VAL A 63 16.65 11.06 21.97
CA VAL A 63 16.84 10.20 20.79
C VAL A 63 15.53 10.08 19.98
N GLU A 64 14.39 9.98 20.64
CA GLU A 64 13.09 9.95 20.00
C GLU A 64 12.80 11.28 19.28
N GLU A 65 13.05 12.42 19.97
CA GLU A 65 12.92 13.75 19.36
C GLU A 65 13.88 13.95 18.19
N TYR A 66 15.12 13.43 18.29
CA TYR A 66 16.09 13.48 17.20
C TYR A 66 15.63 12.62 16.00
N ILE A 67 15.16 11.39 16.23
CA ILE A 67 14.62 10.51 15.17
C ILE A 67 13.38 11.15 14.51
N LEU A 68 12.48 11.71 15.31
CA LEU A 68 11.30 12.40 14.81
C LEU A 68 11.66 13.68 14.04
N ALA A 69 12.69 14.41 14.49
CA ALA A 69 13.21 15.59 13.79
C ALA A 69 13.92 15.21 12.48
N GLU A 70 14.71 14.13 12.47
CA GLU A 70 15.40 13.61 11.28
C GLU A 70 14.40 13.04 10.26
N MET A 71 13.32 12.39 10.72
CA MET A 71 12.22 11.93 9.88
C MET A 71 11.33 13.06 9.37
N ALA A 72 11.22 14.18 10.13
CA ALA A 72 10.57 15.40 9.69
C ALA A 72 11.48 16.22 8.76
N ALA A 73 12.80 16.12 8.92
CA ALA A 73 13.81 16.76 8.07
C ALA A 73 14.04 16.01 6.72
N THR A 74 13.35 14.90 6.47
CA THR A 74 13.08 14.42 5.11
C THR A 74 12.03 15.28 4.41
N ASP A 75 11.96 16.55 4.78
CA ASP A 75 11.24 17.55 4.02
C ASP A 75 11.76 17.56 2.58
N THR A 76 10.85 17.56 1.66
CA THR A 76 11.09 17.85 0.25
C THR A 76 12.12 18.96 0.15
N LEU A 77 13.25 18.68 -0.52
CA LEU A 77 14.31 19.67 -0.74
C LEU A 77 13.69 20.95 -1.29
N GLU A 78 14.04 22.10 -0.72
CA GLU A 78 13.54 23.37 -1.24
C GLU A 78 14.12 23.61 -2.65
N LYS A 79 13.37 24.35 -3.49
CA LYS A 79 13.82 24.73 -4.84
C LYS A 79 15.29 25.17 -4.89
N LYS A 80 15.72 25.99 -3.89
CA LYS A 80 17.11 26.48 -3.80
C LYS A 80 18.17 25.38 -3.61
N ASP A 81 17.79 24.26 -2.95
CA ASP A 81 18.71 23.16 -2.69
C ASP A 81 18.79 22.24 -3.90
N ILE A 82 17.67 22.01 -4.57
CA ILE A 82 17.64 21.29 -5.86
C ILE A 82 18.41 22.07 -6.91
N ARG A 83 18.27 23.41 -6.93
CA ARG A 83 19.04 24.26 -7.84
C ARG A 83 20.56 24.09 -7.65
N LYS A 84 21.05 24.09 -6.42
CA LYS A 84 22.48 23.82 -6.11
C LYS A 84 22.92 22.42 -6.54
N LEU A 85 22.06 21.42 -6.40
CA LEU A 85 22.35 20.06 -6.87
C LEU A 85 22.45 19.99 -8.38
N LEU A 86 21.58 20.68 -9.12
CA LEU A 86 21.63 20.79 -10.57
C LEU A 86 22.89 21.50 -11.05
N ASP A 87 23.24 22.65 -10.43
CA ASP A 87 24.47 23.40 -10.74
C ASP A 87 25.70 22.49 -10.57
N ARG A 88 25.76 21.76 -9.46
CA ARG A 88 26.85 20.81 -9.22
C ARG A 88 26.85 19.66 -10.21
N ALA A 89 25.68 19.10 -10.52
CA ALA A 89 25.57 18.00 -11.48
C ALA A 89 26.06 18.39 -12.88
N VAL A 90 25.81 19.60 -13.33
CA VAL A 90 26.27 20.12 -14.62
C VAL A 90 27.76 20.42 -14.63
N THR A 91 28.31 20.90 -13.51
CA THR A 91 29.70 21.40 -13.45
C THR A 91 30.72 20.36 -12.99
N ASP A 92 30.34 19.34 -12.20
CA ASP A 92 31.27 18.34 -11.67
C ASP A 92 31.72 17.37 -12.76
N PRO A 93 33.03 17.33 -13.13
CA PRO A 93 33.52 16.48 -14.21
C PRO A 93 33.69 15.01 -13.80
N VAL A 94 33.65 14.68 -12.51
CA VAL A 94 33.93 13.34 -11.97
C VAL A 94 32.67 12.60 -11.58
N LYS A 95 31.76 13.33 -10.90
CA LYS A 95 30.52 12.78 -10.34
C LYS A 95 29.26 13.32 -11.01
N GLY A 96 29.42 14.17 -12.04
CA GLY A 96 28.34 14.80 -12.77
C GLY A 96 28.55 14.78 -14.29
N LEU A 97 27.93 15.74 -14.95
CA LEU A 97 27.88 15.89 -16.40
C LEU A 97 28.95 16.85 -16.94
N GLY A 98 29.85 17.36 -16.10
CA GLY A 98 30.85 18.35 -16.51
C GLY A 98 31.79 17.91 -17.63
N SER A 99 32.03 16.58 -17.78
CA SER A 99 32.79 16.01 -18.88
C SER A 99 32.14 16.14 -20.28
N TYR A 100 30.82 16.37 -20.31
CA TYR A 100 30.07 16.58 -21.55
C TYR A 100 30.20 18.00 -22.11
N HIS A 101 30.72 18.94 -21.31
CA HIS A 101 30.86 20.37 -21.69
C HIS A 101 29.51 20.98 -22.10
N ALA A 102 28.45 20.64 -21.32
CA ALA A 102 27.11 21.19 -21.54
C ALA A 102 26.97 22.58 -20.91
N GLU A 103 26.38 23.49 -21.67
CA GLU A 103 25.93 24.80 -21.19
C GLU A 103 24.43 24.74 -21.00
N VAL A 104 23.99 24.80 -19.74
CA VAL A 104 22.58 24.81 -19.36
C VAL A 104 22.18 26.21 -18.97
N SER A 105 21.10 26.74 -19.55
CA SER A 105 20.65 28.10 -19.24
C SER A 105 20.14 28.20 -17.79
N GLU A 106 20.30 29.36 -17.18
CA GLU A 106 19.80 29.66 -15.84
C GLU A 106 18.28 29.38 -15.73
N GLU A 107 17.54 29.77 -16.78
CA GLU A 107 16.10 29.57 -16.86
C GLU A 107 15.73 28.09 -16.90
N ALA A 108 16.51 27.25 -17.60
CA ALA A 108 16.33 25.80 -17.62
C ALA A 108 16.58 25.18 -16.24
N LEU A 109 17.67 25.58 -15.56
CA LEU A 109 17.98 25.07 -14.23
C LEU A 109 16.94 25.50 -13.18
N ASP A 110 16.48 26.75 -13.23
CA ASP A 110 15.43 27.27 -12.34
C ASP A 110 14.09 26.57 -12.59
N PHE A 111 13.76 26.32 -13.84
CA PHE A 111 12.56 25.58 -14.23
C PHE A 111 12.60 24.13 -13.74
N LEU A 112 13.74 23.43 -13.91
CA LEU A 112 13.91 22.05 -13.45
C LEU A 112 13.82 21.96 -11.92
N ALA A 113 14.42 22.93 -11.21
CA ALA A 113 14.38 23.00 -9.76
C ALA A 113 12.97 23.27 -9.21
N ASP A 114 12.21 24.14 -9.88
CA ASP A 114 10.84 24.49 -9.51
C ASP A 114 9.89 23.32 -9.73
N LEU A 115 9.99 22.71 -10.90
CA LEU A 115 9.10 21.62 -11.30
C LEU A 115 9.36 20.30 -10.57
N ALA A 116 10.56 20.12 -10.03
CA ALA A 116 10.93 18.93 -9.27
C ALA A 116 10.14 18.77 -7.96
N GLY A 117 9.52 19.87 -7.44
CA GLY A 117 8.64 19.82 -6.27
C GLY A 117 9.26 19.12 -5.05
N GLY A 118 10.58 19.24 -4.85
CA GLY A 118 11.31 18.57 -3.77
C GLY A 118 11.97 17.24 -4.17
N ASP A 119 11.70 16.67 -5.35
CA ASP A 119 12.31 15.44 -5.84
C ASP A 119 13.62 15.71 -6.61
N ALA A 120 14.75 15.73 -5.89
CA ALA A 120 16.06 15.93 -6.50
C ALA A 120 16.42 14.89 -7.55
N ARG A 121 15.99 13.64 -7.41
CA ARG A 121 16.25 12.58 -8.40
C ARG A 121 15.54 12.87 -9.71
N ALA A 122 14.31 13.39 -9.62
CA ALA A 122 13.54 13.80 -10.78
C ALA A 122 14.24 14.92 -11.56
N ALA A 123 14.77 15.94 -10.85
CA ALA A 123 15.51 17.04 -11.44
C ALA A 123 16.81 16.57 -12.09
N LEU A 124 17.58 15.73 -11.38
CA LEU A 124 18.86 15.19 -11.89
C LEU A 124 18.68 14.29 -13.11
N ASN A 125 17.67 13.43 -13.12
CA ASN A 125 17.36 12.61 -14.30
C ASN A 125 16.92 13.44 -15.50
N ALA A 126 16.19 14.55 -15.28
CA ALA A 126 15.75 15.42 -16.35
C ALA A 126 16.93 16.16 -17.01
N ILE A 127 17.85 16.69 -16.20
CA ILE A 127 19.04 17.38 -16.75
C ILE A 127 20.01 16.39 -17.43
N GLU A 128 20.17 15.18 -16.85
CA GLU A 128 20.96 14.12 -17.48
C GLU A 128 20.39 13.76 -18.86
N LEU A 129 19.09 13.55 -18.96
CA LEU A 129 18.41 13.29 -20.22
C LEU A 129 18.65 14.42 -21.23
N GLY A 130 18.47 15.69 -20.81
CA GLY A 130 18.70 16.87 -21.61
C GLY A 130 20.12 16.91 -22.19
N VAL A 131 21.11 16.67 -21.35
CA VAL A 131 22.52 16.67 -21.78
C VAL A 131 22.86 15.48 -22.73
N LEU A 132 22.30 14.28 -22.43
CA LEU A 132 22.62 13.08 -23.23
C LEU A 132 21.88 13.01 -24.57
N THR A 133 20.72 13.65 -24.68
CA THR A 133 19.91 13.58 -25.93
C THR A 133 20.01 14.81 -26.83
N THR A 134 20.59 15.91 -26.36
CA THR A 134 20.78 17.10 -27.15
C THR A 134 22.04 16.98 -27.99
N GLU A 135 21.94 17.21 -29.29
CA GLU A 135 23.08 17.20 -30.21
C GLU A 135 24.05 18.37 -29.93
N ARG A 136 25.34 18.14 -30.22
CA ARG A 136 26.34 19.18 -30.09
C ARG A 136 26.14 20.25 -31.16
N SER A 137 26.15 21.49 -30.74
CA SER A 137 26.11 22.65 -31.63
C SER A 137 27.43 22.83 -32.41
N ALA A 138 27.45 23.75 -33.37
CA ALA A 138 28.61 24.03 -34.20
C ALA A 138 29.86 24.48 -33.42
N ASP A 139 29.69 24.97 -32.21
CA ASP A 139 30.75 25.33 -31.26
C ASP A 139 31.32 24.13 -30.47
N GLY A 140 30.78 22.93 -30.70
CA GLY A 140 31.18 21.69 -30.03
C GLY A 140 30.59 21.49 -28.67
N LYS A 141 29.70 22.38 -28.20
CA LYS A 141 29.03 22.32 -26.90
C LYS A 141 27.59 21.79 -27.01
N ILE A 142 27.08 21.29 -25.92
CA ILE A 142 25.69 20.91 -25.79
C ILE A 142 24.97 22.08 -25.13
N HIS A 143 23.96 22.64 -25.77
CA HIS A 143 23.16 23.75 -25.21
C HIS A 143 21.80 23.24 -24.80
N VAL A 144 21.53 23.30 -23.48
CA VAL A 144 20.23 22.93 -22.89
C VAL A 144 19.53 24.23 -22.45
N ASP A 145 18.62 24.67 -23.26
CA ASP A 145 17.78 25.84 -23.00
C ASP A 145 16.47 25.43 -22.31
N LEU A 146 15.60 26.42 -22.03
CA LEU A 146 14.32 26.21 -21.40
C LEU A 146 13.41 25.28 -22.22
N GLU A 147 13.42 25.40 -23.56
CA GLU A 147 12.61 24.56 -24.45
C GLU A 147 13.02 23.10 -24.37
N THR A 148 14.32 22.82 -24.47
CA THR A 148 14.92 21.50 -24.26
C THR A 148 14.60 20.93 -22.89
N ALA A 149 14.72 21.76 -21.82
CA ALA A 149 14.38 21.33 -20.46
C ALA A 149 12.88 21.00 -20.32
N GLN A 150 12.03 21.77 -20.97
CA GLN A 150 10.59 21.50 -21.02
C GLN A 150 10.27 20.21 -21.75
N GLU A 151 10.93 19.92 -22.90
CA GLU A 151 10.75 18.66 -23.63
C GLU A 151 11.20 17.45 -22.79
N CYS A 152 12.28 17.55 -22.05
CA CYS A 152 12.76 16.49 -21.17
C CYS A 152 11.78 16.20 -20.02
N ILE A 153 11.01 17.19 -19.63
CA ILE A 153 9.99 17.08 -18.58
C ILE A 153 8.58 16.83 -19.13
N GLN A 154 8.27 17.21 -20.37
CA GLN A 154 6.92 17.05 -20.95
C GLN A 154 6.41 15.61 -20.89
N LYS A 155 7.25 14.62 -20.83
CA LYS A 155 6.87 13.25 -20.46
C LYS A 155 6.44 13.08 -18.99
N ARG A 156 6.60 14.11 -18.14
CA ARG A 156 6.26 14.09 -16.70
C ARG A 156 5.21 15.12 -16.28
N VAL A 157 4.80 16.05 -17.14
CA VAL A 157 3.86 17.13 -16.79
C VAL A 157 2.39 16.72 -16.98
N VAL A 158 1.99 15.63 -16.43
CA VAL A 158 0.75 15.62 -15.68
C VAL A 158 1.14 15.94 -14.25
N ARG A 159 0.88 17.15 -13.80
CA ARG A 159 1.05 17.55 -12.40
C ARG A 159 0.25 16.58 -11.52
N TYR A 160 0.90 15.54 -11.11
CA TYR A 160 0.44 14.63 -10.11
C TYR A 160 1.20 15.01 -8.85
N ASP A 161 0.61 15.91 -8.09
CA ASP A 161 1.10 16.21 -6.76
C ASP A 161 0.91 14.96 -5.89
N LYS A 162 2.00 14.21 -5.64
CA LYS A 162 1.99 12.97 -4.85
C LYS A 162 1.52 13.19 -3.41
N THR A 163 1.40 14.42 -2.97
CA THR A 163 0.97 14.83 -1.62
C THR A 163 -0.30 15.66 -1.61
N GLY A 164 -0.83 16.08 -2.77
CA GLY A 164 -1.98 16.95 -2.90
C GLY A 164 -3.31 16.25 -3.18
N ASP A 165 -4.39 17.02 -3.13
CA ASP A 165 -5.76 16.56 -3.32
C ASP A 165 -5.96 15.81 -4.65
N GLN A 166 -5.27 16.21 -5.72
CA GLN A 166 -5.37 15.58 -7.04
C GLN A 166 -4.86 14.14 -7.10
N HIS A 167 -3.88 13.78 -6.23
CA HIS A 167 -3.41 12.40 -6.09
C HIS A 167 -4.52 11.51 -5.52
N TYR A 168 -5.10 11.93 -4.40
CA TYR A 168 -6.19 11.19 -3.76
C TYR A 168 -7.42 11.12 -4.64
N ASP A 169 -7.73 12.18 -5.36
CA ASP A 169 -8.84 12.23 -6.32
C ASP A 169 -8.65 11.25 -7.47
N THR A 170 -7.44 11.15 -8.03
CA THR A 170 -7.14 10.20 -9.12
C THR A 170 -7.24 8.75 -8.63
N ILE A 171 -6.70 8.43 -7.44
CA ILE A 171 -6.82 7.10 -6.85
C ILE A 171 -8.29 6.78 -6.54
N SER A 172 -9.02 7.73 -5.99
CA SER A 172 -10.45 7.60 -5.71
C SER A 172 -11.26 7.34 -6.98
N ALA A 173 -10.98 8.09 -8.05
CA ALA A 173 -11.61 7.90 -9.35
C ALA A 173 -11.27 6.53 -9.95
N PHE A 174 -10.01 6.10 -9.87
CA PHE A 174 -9.56 4.77 -10.30
C PHE A 174 -10.35 3.65 -9.63
N ILE A 175 -10.44 3.67 -8.30
CA ILE A 175 -11.18 2.65 -7.54
C ILE A 175 -12.67 2.71 -7.88
N LYS A 176 -13.25 3.90 -7.94
CA LYS A 176 -14.68 4.09 -8.27
C LYS A 176 -15.02 3.64 -9.67
N SER A 177 -14.11 3.79 -10.64
CA SER A 177 -14.30 3.31 -12.00
C SER A 177 -14.34 1.79 -12.07
N MET A 178 -13.43 1.09 -11.39
CA MET A 178 -13.47 -0.38 -11.29
C MET A 178 -14.74 -0.86 -10.57
N ARG A 179 -15.11 -0.22 -9.46
CA ARG A 179 -16.33 -0.50 -8.69
C ARG A 179 -17.58 -0.26 -9.53
N GLY A 180 -17.60 0.81 -10.29
CA GLY A 180 -18.72 1.23 -11.15
C GLY A 180 -18.82 0.47 -12.48
N SER A 181 -17.91 -0.48 -12.75
CA SER A 181 -17.86 -1.28 -13.98
C SER A 181 -17.64 -0.44 -15.23
N ASP A 182 -16.79 0.59 -15.14
CA ASP A 182 -16.33 1.38 -16.27
C ASP A 182 -14.85 1.05 -16.57
N PRO A 183 -14.57 0.08 -17.47
CA PRO A 183 -13.20 -0.30 -17.79
C PRO A 183 -12.42 0.78 -18.53
N ASP A 184 -13.05 1.63 -19.32
CA ASP A 184 -12.39 2.72 -20.05
C ASP A 184 -11.88 3.77 -19.08
N ALA A 185 -12.72 4.22 -18.15
CA ALA A 185 -12.30 5.14 -17.09
C ALA A 185 -11.23 4.51 -16.19
N ALA A 186 -11.36 3.22 -15.82
CA ALA A 186 -10.39 2.53 -14.98
C ALA A 186 -9.01 2.46 -15.65
N VAL A 187 -8.94 2.11 -16.93
CA VAL A 187 -7.68 2.10 -17.70
C VAL A 187 -7.13 3.51 -17.91
N TYR A 188 -7.98 4.50 -18.11
CA TYR A 188 -7.54 5.90 -18.20
C TYR A 188 -6.86 6.38 -16.89
N TYR A 189 -7.49 6.12 -15.73
CA TYR A 189 -6.90 6.52 -14.46
C TYR A 189 -5.67 5.70 -14.12
N LEU A 190 -5.60 4.42 -14.51
CA LEU A 190 -4.37 3.62 -14.46
C LEU A 190 -3.25 4.30 -15.25
N ALA A 191 -3.51 4.63 -16.50
CA ALA A 191 -2.53 5.30 -17.36
C ALA A 191 -2.09 6.64 -16.79
N LYS A 192 -3.02 7.42 -16.21
CA LYS A 192 -2.72 8.69 -15.54
C LYS A 192 -1.80 8.51 -14.34
N MET A 193 -2.02 7.48 -13.51
CA MET A 193 -1.15 7.15 -12.37
C MET A 193 0.23 6.67 -12.84
N LEU A 194 0.31 5.78 -13.82
CA LEU A 194 1.56 5.28 -14.38
C LEU A 194 2.38 6.40 -15.05
N TYR A 195 1.72 7.27 -15.81
CA TYR A 195 2.36 8.43 -16.44
C TYR A 195 2.92 9.41 -15.40
N ALA A 196 2.25 9.55 -14.27
CA ALA A 196 2.69 10.35 -13.13
C ALA A 196 3.81 9.68 -12.30
N GLY A 197 4.20 8.47 -12.64
CA GLY A 197 5.24 7.71 -11.94
C GLY A 197 4.80 7.16 -10.59
N GLU A 198 3.51 6.82 -10.44
CA GLU A 198 3.02 6.12 -9.24
C GLU A 198 3.66 4.75 -9.09
N ASP A 199 3.85 4.34 -7.84
CA ASP A 199 4.38 3.01 -7.53
C ASP A 199 3.45 1.90 -8.05
N ILE A 200 3.98 1.08 -8.97
CA ILE A 200 3.24 -0.05 -9.56
C ILE A 200 2.75 -1.05 -8.51
N LYS A 201 3.47 -1.21 -7.39
CA LYS A 201 3.07 -2.06 -6.28
C LYS A 201 1.89 -1.44 -5.51
N PHE A 202 1.88 -0.12 -5.38
CA PHE A 202 0.74 0.58 -4.79
C PHE A 202 -0.51 0.39 -5.65
N ILE A 203 -0.39 0.57 -6.97
CA ILE A 203 -1.49 0.36 -7.92
C ILE A 203 -2.01 -1.08 -7.82
N ALA A 204 -1.11 -2.07 -7.85
CA ALA A 204 -1.48 -3.48 -7.73
C ALA A 204 -2.23 -3.78 -6.43
N ARG A 205 -1.80 -3.22 -5.29
CA ARG A 205 -2.53 -3.35 -4.01
C ARG A 205 -3.95 -2.77 -4.08
N ARG A 206 -4.15 -1.66 -4.79
CA ARG A 206 -5.50 -1.08 -4.97
C ARG A 206 -6.40 -1.97 -5.79
N ILE A 207 -5.86 -2.61 -6.84
CA ILE A 207 -6.60 -3.58 -7.65
C ILE A 207 -7.00 -4.80 -6.79
N MET A 208 -6.08 -5.35 -5.99
CA MET A 208 -6.35 -6.48 -5.09
C MET A 208 -7.45 -6.17 -4.07
N ILE A 209 -7.42 -4.98 -3.47
CA ILE A 209 -8.45 -4.54 -2.51
C ILE A 209 -9.80 -4.43 -3.22
N CYS A 210 -9.87 -3.78 -4.39
CA CYS A 210 -11.11 -3.66 -5.17
C CYS A 210 -11.64 -5.02 -5.60
N ALA A 211 -10.78 -5.95 -6.00
CA ALA A 211 -11.16 -7.34 -6.33
C ALA A 211 -11.80 -8.06 -5.13
N ALA A 212 -11.27 -7.87 -3.93
CA ALA A 212 -11.81 -8.51 -2.72
C ALA A 212 -13.05 -7.79 -2.16
N GLU A 213 -13.06 -6.45 -2.18
CA GLU A 213 -14.10 -5.61 -1.59
C GLU A 213 -15.33 -5.48 -2.48
N ASP A 214 -15.13 -5.20 -3.78
CA ASP A 214 -16.20 -4.81 -4.70
C ASP A 214 -16.67 -5.97 -5.62
N VAL A 215 -15.76 -6.87 -6.01
CA VAL A 215 -16.12 -8.06 -6.80
C VAL A 215 -16.45 -9.24 -5.86
N GLY A 216 -15.60 -9.50 -4.88
CA GLY A 216 -15.82 -10.47 -3.82
C GLY A 216 -16.31 -11.82 -4.30
N MET A 217 -17.41 -12.28 -3.72
CA MET A 217 -18.01 -13.58 -4.02
C MET A 217 -18.78 -13.64 -5.34
N ALA A 218 -19.01 -12.51 -6.00
CA ALA A 218 -19.66 -12.53 -7.33
C ALA A 218 -18.74 -13.17 -8.39
N ASP A 219 -17.40 -12.93 -8.27
CA ASP A 219 -16.38 -13.61 -9.06
C ASP A 219 -15.07 -13.78 -8.26
N PRO A 220 -14.88 -14.91 -7.55
CA PRO A 220 -13.66 -15.16 -6.77
C PRO A 220 -12.36 -15.15 -7.58
N GLN A 221 -12.41 -15.31 -8.90
CA GLN A 221 -11.25 -15.26 -9.77
C GLN A 221 -10.64 -13.86 -9.86
N ALA A 222 -11.42 -12.81 -9.60
CA ALA A 222 -10.90 -11.44 -9.62
C ALA A 222 -9.73 -11.24 -8.66
N LEU A 223 -9.82 -11.78 -7.44
CA LEU A 223 -8.72 -11.71 -6.46
C LEU A 223 -7.52 -12.56 -6.90
N VAL A 224 -7.73 -13.71 -7.54
CA VAL A 224 -6.66 -14.56 -8.08
C VAL A 224 -5.90 -13.83 -9.18
N VAL A 225 -6.60 -13.23 -10.14
CA VAL A 225 -6.03 -12.44 -11.23
C VAL A 225 -5.26 -11.23 -10.67
N ALA A 226 -5.87 -10.47 -9.77
CA ALA A 226 -5.24 -9.32 -9.14
C ALA A 226 -3.96 -9.69 -8.36
N THR A 227 -3.97 -10.84 -7.66
CA THR A 227 -2.81 -11.34 -6.92
C THR A 227 -1.70 -11.80 -7.86
N ALA A 228 -2.04 -12.53 -8.93
CA ALA A 228 -1.08 -12.94 -9.94
C ALA A 228 -0.44 -11.73 -10.63
N ALA A 229 -1.22 -10.71 -10.97
CA ALA A 229 -0.73 -9.46 -11.52
C ALA A 229 0.23 -8.75 -10.56
N ALA A 230 -0.13 -8.64 -9.27
CA ALA A 230 0.73 -8.02 -8.25
C ALA A 230 2.09 -8.72 -8.13
N GLN A 231 2.13 -10.06 -8.18
CA GLN A 231 3.38 -10.83 -8.16
C GLN A 231 4.19 -10.68 -9.47
N ALA A 232 3.50 -10.60 -10.61
CA ALA A 232 4.15 -10.47 -11.91
C ALA A 232 4.81 -9.09 -12.08
N VAL A 233 4.14 -7.99 -11.70
CA VAL A 233 4.70 -6.64 -11.83
C VAL A 233 5.94 -6.43 -10.97
N GLU A 234 6.04 -7.11 -9.81
CA GLU A 234 7.25 -7.06 -8.97
C GLU A 234 8.48 -7.69 -9.64
N ARG A 235 8.27 -8.69 -10.49
CA ARG A 235 9.34 -9.42 -11.18
C ARG A 235 9.74 -8.78 -12.50
N ILE A 236 8.78 -8.20 -13.20
CA ILE A 236 8.96 -7.70 -14.57
C ILE A 236 9.36 -6.21 -14.54
N GLY A 237 8.70 -5.38 -13.74
CA GLY A 237 8.93 -3.95 -13.70
C GLY A 237 8.39 -3.20 -14.93
N MET A 238 8.64 -1.89 -14.97
CA MET A 238 8.25 -1.04 -16.10
C MET A 238 9.27 -1.17 -17.25
N PRO A 239 8.85 -1.02 -18.51
CA PRO A 239 7.51 -0.60 -18.96
C PRO A 239 6.47 -1.72 -19.08
N GLU A 240 6.84 -2.99 -19.09
CA GLU A 240 5.94 -4.11 -19.41
C GLU A 240 4.89 -4.34 -18.30
N ALA A 241 5.18 -3.95 -17.07
CA ALA A 241 4.22 -4.04 -15.94
C ALA A 241 2.89 -3.32 -16.22
N GLN A 242 2.89 -2.26 -17.07
CA GLN A 242 1.67 -1.57 -17.47
C GLN A 242 0.64 -2.48 -18.17
N ILE A 243 1.13 -3.47 -18.94
CA ILE A 243 0.27 -4.41 -19.68
C ILE A 243 -0.45 -5.32 -18.69
N ILE A 244 0.30 -5.85 -17.71
CA ILE A 244 -0.22 -6.76 -16.67
C ILE A 244 -1.23 -6.03 -15.78
N LEU A 245 -0.92 -4.79 -15.39
CA LEU A 245 -1.85 -3.97 -14.60
C LEU A 245 -3.13 -3.66 -15.38
N SER A 246 -3.02 -3.38 -16.68
CA SER A 246 -4.18 -3.11 -17.54
C SER A 246 -5.10 -4.33 -17.65
N GLU A 247 -4.53 -5.55 -17.81
CA GLU A 247 -5.31 -6.80 -17.81
C GLU A 247 -6.08 -6.96 -16.50
N ALA A 248 -5.41 -6.82 -15.36
CA ALA A 248 -6.03 -6.97 -14.04
C ALA A 248 -7.12 -5.91 -13.79
N VAL A 249 -6.87 -4.65 -14.16
CA VAL A 249 -7.84 -3.56 -14.06
C VAL A 249 -9.08 -3.83 -14.91
N THR A 250 -8.88 -4.24 -16.15
CA THR A 250 -9.97 -4.56 -17.07
C THR A 250 -10.81 -5.71 -16.55
N TYR A 251 -10.14 -6.78 -16.04
CA TYR A 251 -10.83 -7.92 -15.44
C TYR A 251 -11.69 -7.48 -14.25
N VAL A 252 -11.10 -6.77 -13.29
CA VAL A 252 -11.82 -6.31 -12.08
C VAL A 252 -12.95 -5.34 -12.44
N ALA A 253 -12.74 -4.44 -13.40
CA ALA A 253 -13.77 -3.51 -13.85
C ALA A 253 -14.95 -4.21 -14.51
N THR A 254 -14.71 -5.26 -15.31
CA THR A 254 -15.76 -5.97 -16.04
C THR A 254 -16.42 -7.11 -15.25
N ALA A 255 -15.81 -7.57 -14.16
CA ALA A 255 -16.35 -8.61 -13.31
C ALA A 255 -17.68 -8.18 -12.65
N PRO A 256 -18.60 -9.14 -12.38
CA PRO A 256 -19.79 -8.86 -11.57
C PRO A 256 -19.40 -8.39 -10.17
N LYS A 257 -20.24 -7.60 -9.52
CA LYS A 257 -19.93 -6.93 -8.25
C LYS A 257 -20.76 -7.49 -7.10
N SER A 258 -20.08 -7.74 -5.97
CA SER A 258 -20.70 -8.03 -4.67
C SER A 258 -19.75 -7.66 -3.54
N ASN A 259 -20.21 -6.82 -2.63
CA ASN A 259 -19.46 -6.42 -1.44
C ASN A 259 -19.90 -7.18 -0.17
N THR A 260 -20.71 -8.22 -0.30
CA THR A 260 -21.35 -8.92 0.82
C THR A 260 -20.34 -9.52 1.81
N ALA A 261 -19.19 -10.02 1.34
CA ALA A 261 -18.13 -10.53 2.21
C ALA A 261 -17.48 -9.40 3.04
N CYS A 262 -17.33 -8.22 2.45
CA CYS A 262 -16.84 -7.03 3.13
C CYS A 262 -17.86 -6.54 4.18
N GLU A 263 -19.14 -6.44 3.84
CA GLU A 263 -20.21 -6.07 4.76
C GLU A 263 -20.33 -7.08 5.91
N ALA A 264 -20.21 -8.37 5.61
CA ALA A 264 -20.30 -9.44 6.62
C ALA A 264 -19.22 -9.28 7.71
N VAL A 265 -17.97 -9.07 7.33
CA VAL A 265 -16.90 -8.90 8.32
C VAL A 265 -17.06 -7.60 9.13
N PHE A 266 -17.51 -6.51 8.52
CA PHE A 266 -17.77 -5.26 9.25
C PHE A 266 -18.95 -5.39 10.25
N ALA A 267 -20.02 -6.06 9.85
CA ALA A 267 -21.15 -6.36 10.74
C ALA A 267 -20.71 -7.26 11.92
N ALA A 268 -19.94 -8.32 11.62
CA ALA A 268 -19.39 -9.20 12.65
C ALA A 268 -18.46 -8.44 13.62
N MET A 269 -17.56 -7.59 13.10
CA MET A 269 -16.69 -6.75 13.94
C MET A 269 -17.47 -5.77 14.81
N ALA A 270 -18.57 -5.23 14.31
CA ALA A 270 -19.46 -4.36 15.11
C ALA A 270 -20.17 -5.14 16.24
N SER A 271 -20.58 -6.40 15.97
CA SER A 271 -21.16 -7.28 17.00
C SER A 271 -20.14 -7.64 18.08
N VAL A 272 -18.91 -8.06 17.68
CA VAL A 272 -17.80 -8.37 18.62
C VAL A 272 -17.47 -7.20 19.54
N LYS A 273 -17.51 -5.95 19.04
CA LYS A 273 -17.25 -4.76 19.87
C LYS A 273 -18.35 -4.48 20.89
N LYS A 274 -19.59 -4.89 20.60
CA LYS A 274 -20.76 -4.56 21.43
C LYS A 274 -21.11 -5.65 22.44
N LYS A 275 -20.82 -6.92 22.14
CA LYS A 275 -21.28 -8.07 22.92
C LYS A 275 -20.10 -8.88 23.42
N LYS A 276 -20.12 -9.21 24.72
CA LYS A 276 -19.25 -10.25 25.29
C LYS A 276 -19.89 -11.59 24.97
N THR A 277 -19.15 -12.45 24.29
CA THR A 277 -19.60 -13.77 23.87
C THR A 277 -18.64 -14.84 24.35
N SER A 278 -19.13 -16.07 24.50
CA SER A 278 -18.30 -17.24 24.78
C SER A 278 -18.48 -18.28 23.69
N VAL A 279 -17.38 -18.95 23.32
CA VAL A 279 -17.44 -20.03 22.33
C VAL A 279 -18.30 -21.17 22.91
N PRO A 280 -19.30 -21.71 22.16
CA PRO A 280 -20.13 -22.83 22.60
C PRO A 280 -19.26 -24.03 23.03
N ALA A 281 -19.64 -24.71 24.14
CA ALA A 281 -18.82 -25.75 24.75
C ALA A 281 -18.44 -26.88 23.78
N HIS A 282 -19.36 -27.30 22.89
CA HIS A 282 -19.10 -28.33 21.89
C HIS A 282 -18.09 -27.92 20.81
N LEU A 283 -17.84 -26.61 20.59
CA LEU A 283 -16.85 -26.09 19.65
C LEU A 283 -15.50 -25.78 20.31
N GLN A 284 -15.41 -25.86 21.64
CA GLN A 284 -14.16 -25.58 22.35
C GLN A 284 -13.17 -26.73 22.14
N ASP A 285 -11.86 -26.37 22.16
CA ASP A 285 -10.78 -27.34 21.94
C ASP A 285 -10.82 -28.48 22.98
N ALA A 286 -10.85 -29.72 22.49
CA ALA A 286 -10.88 -30.92 23.29
C ALA A 286 -9.54 -31.67 23.34
N HIS A 287 -8.45 -31.14 22.73
CA HIS A 287 -7.19 -31.86 22.55
C HIS A 287 -6.23 -31.80 23.75
N TYR A 288 -6.53 -31.03 24.81
CA TYR A 288 -5.66 -30.91 25.98
C TYR A 288 -6.15 -31.75 27.18
N LYS A 289 -5.20 -32.17 28.05
CA LYS A 289 -5.53 -32.96 29.26
C LYS A 289 -6.47 -32.18 30.19
N GLY A 290 -7.65 -32.72 30.43
CA GLY A 290 -8.65 -32.15 31.32
C GLY A 290 -9.80 -31.44 30.59
N SER A 291 -9.77 -31.27 29.28
CA SER A 291 -10.85 -30.68 28.46
C SER A 291 -12.19 -31.39 28.69
N SER A 292 -12.19 -32.73 28.75
CA SER A 292 -13.41 -33.52 28.98
C SER A 292 -14.06 -33.26 30.33
N LYS A 293 -13.27 -32.92 31.38
CA LYS A 293 -13.83 -32.53 32.71
C LYS A 293 -14.55 -31.18 32.68
N LEU A 294 -14.21 -30.34 31.69
CA LEU A 294 -14.81 -29.03 31.46
C LEU A 294 -15.96 -29.08 30.46
N GLY A 295 -16.24 -30.25 29.88
CA GLY A 295 -17.27 -30.42 28.84
C GLY A 295 -16.90 -29.89 27.47
N HIS A 296 -15.62 -29.57 27.23
CA HIS A 296 -15.14 -29.05 25.96
C HIS A 296 -15.21 -30.11 24.86
N GLY A 297 -15.77 -29.77 23.71
CA GLY A 297 -15.94 -30.65 22.55
C GLY A 297 -17.04 -31.70 22.70
N VAL A 298 -17.73 -31.76 23.87
CA VAL A 298 -18.80 -32.73 24.08
C VAL A 298 -20.04 -32.33 23.27
N GLY A 299 -20.52 -33.28 22.45
CA GLY A 299 -21.71 -33.07 21.62
C GLY A 299 -21.42 -32.40 20.25
N TYR A 300 -20.15 -32.21 19.90
CA TYR A 300 -19.82 -31.75 18.55
C TYR A 300 -20.17 -32.81 17.51
N LEU A 301 -20.90 -32.39 16.49
CA LEU A 301 -21.27 -33.25 15.35
C LEU A 301 -20.28 -33.00 14.21
N TYR A 302 -19.54 -34.03 13.83
CA TYR A 302 -18.54 -33.92 12.75
C TYR A 302 -19.22 -33.96 11.39
N ALA A 303 -19.26 -32.83 10.69
CA ALA A 303 -20.04 -32.67 9.46
C ALA A 303 -19.74 -33.71 8.35
N HIS A 304 -18.49 -34.21 8.28
CA HIS A 304 -18.12 -35.23 7.27
C HIS A 304 -18.76 -36.59 7.49
N ASP A 305 -19.32 -36.88 8.67
CA ASP A 305 -20.04 -38.10 8.96
C ASP A 305 -21.50 -38.07 8.45
N TYR A 306 -21.95 -36.93 7.93
CA TYR A 306 -23.30 -36.68 7.49
C TYR A 306 -23.39 -36.50 5.95
N PRO A 307 -24.57 -36.76 5.36
CA PRO A 307 -24.78 -36.56 3.92
C PRO A 307 -24.46 -35.11 3.50
N GLU A 308 -23.84 -34.95 2.33
CA GLU A 308 -23.36 -33.69 1.78
C GLU A 308 -22.38 -32.91 2.70
N HIS A 309 -21.80 -33.62 3.68
CA HIS A 309 -20.91 -33.04 4.69
C HIS A 309 -21.54 -31.86 5.42
N TYR A 310 -22.83 -31.96 5.73
CA TYR A 310 -23.59 -30.95 6.43
C TYR A 310 -24.42 -31.54 7.57
N VAL A 311 -24.40 -30.90 8.71
CA VAL A 311 -25.25 -31.20 9.86
C VAL A 311 -25.68 -29.89 10.51
N LYS A 312 -26.96 -29.84 10.87
CA LYS A 312 -27.53 -28.69 11.55
C LYS A 312 -27.07 -28.67 13.00
N GLN A 313 -26.21 -27.74 13.35
CA GLN A 313 -25.80 -27.48 14.73
C GLN A 313 -25.50 -25.99 14.91
N GLN A 314 -25.48 -25.54 16.16
CA GLN A 314 -25.18 -24.14 16.48
C GLN A 314 -23.67 -23.89 16.43
N TYR A 315 -23.25 -22.92 15.63
CA TYR A 315 -21.85 -22.47 15.54
C TYR A 315 -21.60 -21.12 16.21
N LEU A 316 -22.61 -20.23 16.23
CA LEU A 316 -22.49 -18.94 16.88
C LEU A 316 -22.67 -19.06 18.40
N PRO A 317 -22.03 -18.19 19.20
CA PRO A 317 -22.30 -18.05 20.63
C PRO A 317 -23.79 -17.84 20.94
N ASP A 318 -24.24 -18.29 22.12
CA ASP A 318 -25.65 -18.17 22.54
C ASP A 318 -26.16 -16.73 22.46
N GLU A 319 -25.31 -15.77 22.80
CA GLU A 319 -25.63 -14.36 22.84
C GLU A 319 -25.93 -13.73 21.49
N ILE A 320 -25.52 -14.41 20.41
CA ILE A 320 -25.62 -13.92 19.03
C ILE A 320 -26.10 -15.02 18.05
N LYS A 321 -26.66 -16.11 18.54
CA LYS A 321 -27.03 -17.27 17.71
C LYS A 321 -28.03 -16.97 16.59
N GLU A 322 -28.83 -15.91 16.74
CA GLU A 322 -29.81 -15.46 15.76
C GLU A 322 -29.23 -14.40 14.78
N GLU A 323 -27.98 -13.95 14.98
CA GLU A 323 -27.38 -12.97 14.07
C GLU A 323 -27.00 -13.63 12.73
N VAL A 324 -27.21 -12.88 11.65
CA VAL A 324 -26.80 -13.26 10.31
C VAL A 324 -25.89 -12.15 9.78
N PHE A 325 -24.67 -12.50 9.42
CA PHE A 325 -23.69 -11.53 8.91
C PHE A 325 -23.54 -11.59 7.39
N TYR A 326 -23.66 -12.76 6.81
CA TYR A 326 -23.48 -12.99 5.38
C TYR A 326 -24.83 -13.14 4.67
N HIS A 327 -25.10 -12.20 3.76
CA HIS A 327 -26.33 -12.12 2.96
C HIS A 327 -25.98 -12.24 1.47
N PRO A 328 -25.90 -13.44 0.88
CA PRO A 328 -25.50 -13.63 -0.51
C PRO A 328 -26.47 -12.96 -1.46
N THR A 329 -25.90 -12.35 -2.52
CA THR A 329 -26.66 -11.82 -3.66
C THR A 329 -26.95 -12.89 -4.71
N ASP A 330 -27.82 -12.54 -5.67
CA ASP A 330 -28.07 -13.40 -6.84
C ASP A 330 -27.16 -13.04 -8.04
N ILE A 331 -25.93 -12.57 -7.78
CA ILE A 331 -25.00 -12.09 -8.78
C ILE A 331 -23.81 -13.04 -8.94
N GLY A 332 -23.49 -13.44 -10.17
CA GLY A 332 -22.32 -14.24 -10.51
C GLY A 332 -22.24 -15.56 -9.76
N TYR A 333 -21.04 -15.95 -9.30
CA TYR A 333 -20.81 -17.18 -8.53
C TYR A 333 -21.56 -17.16 -7.18
N GLU A 334 -21.77 -16.01 -6.59
CA GLU A 334 -22.45 -15.89 -5.30
C GLU A 334 -23.89 -16.42 -5.32
N LYS A 335 -24.57 -16.30 -6.47
CA LYS A 335 -25.89 -16.91 -6.67
C LYS A 335 -25.85 -18.43 -6.42
N GLN A 336 -24.89 -19.13 -7.01
CA GLN A 336 -24.74 -20.59 -6.84
C GLN A 336 -24.41 -20.95 -5.39
N ALA A 337 -23.51 -20.17 -4.76
CA ALA A 337 -23.18 -20.35 -3.34
C ALA A 337 -24.38 -20.12 -2.42
N GLY A 338 -25.19 -19.10 -2.71
CA GLY A 338 -26.43 -18.79 -1.99
C GLY A 338 -27.51 -19.86 -2.15
N GLU A 339 -27.69 -20.39 -3.37
CA GLU A 339 -28.62 -21.49 -3.65
C GLU A 339 -28.21 -22.75 -2.89
N ARG A 340 -26.91 -23.12 -2.91
CA ARG A 340 -26.38 -24.23 -2.12
C ARG A 340 -26.63 -24.03 -0.62
N LEU A 341 -26.35 -22.83 -0.10
CA LEU A 341 -26.52 -22.53 1.31
C LEU A 341 -28.00 -22.63 1.75
N ARG A 342 -28.93 -22.16 0.93
CA ARG A 342 -30.38 -22.31 1.14
C ARG A 342 -30.77 -23.77 1.18
N HIS A 343 -30.38 -24.54 0.14
CA HIS A 343 -30.65 -26.00 0.07
C HIS A 343 -30.19 -26.71 1.35
N LEU A 344 -28.98 -26.46 1.83
CA LEU A 344 -28.46 -27.10 3.04
C LEU A 344 -29.26 -26.73 4.31
N ARG A 345 -29.71 -25.45 4.41
CA ARG A 345 -30.44 -24.97 5.59
C ARG A 345 -31.90 -25.40 5.64
N GLU A 346 -32.52 -25.63 4.47
CA GLU A 346 -33.93 -26.03 4.32
C GLU A 346 -34.12 -27.55 4.44
N ARG A 347 -33.05 -28.35 4.44
CA ARG A 347 -33.17 -29.79 4.66
C ARG A 347 -33.76 -30.06 6.04
N GLU A 348 -34.90 -30.75 6.04
CA GLU A 348 -35.38 -31.47 7.22
C GLU A 348 -34.49 -32.69 7.45
N GLU A 349 -34.15 -33.00 8.70
CA GLU A 349 -33.34 -34.16 9.08
C GLU A 349 -34.02 -35.47 8.74
#